data_c61d9f05aa3769f9bd05a5da87871856
#
_entry.id   c61d9f05aa3769f9bd05a5da87871856
#
_cell.length_a   1.000
_cell.length_b   1.000
_cell.length_c   1.000
_cell.angle_alpha   90.00
_cell.angle_beta   90.00
_cell.angle_gamma   90.00
#
_symmetry.space_group_name_H-M   'P 1'
#
loop_
_entity.id
_entity.type
_entity.pdbx_description
1 polymer ?
#
loop_
_entity_poly.entity_id
_entity_poly.type
_entity_poly.pdbx_seq_one_letter_code
_entity_poly.pdbx_strand_id
1 'polypeptide(L)'
;MKNKILQITKLIFFIISLFFISSLIYADEFEIEALKIEYDNKNEKLLATGDVVAKSKDGLIITAQEVIYNKKNNTLEAKKSVVIKDESSSSEIRGENILLDKEKEKILSFGKTFIYFKDNYNIVTSDIIFDRNKNTIRSNNLTSGLDKEGNKLTLDNFVYHIQNYNLRSQGKIQMIDALNNNYFFKNIVFDVKNKKFAGSDVRVAFNKNTFGNDSNDPRLVANSAIVSKNKTIIQKGIFTTCKKNDEKCPPWQLGANQITHDKKKENDLL
;
A
#
# COMPACT_ATOMS: atom_id res chain seq x y z
N MET A 1 21.06 54.09 47.88
CA MET A 1 20.64 52.67 47.83
C MET A 1 19.82 52.33 46.59
N LYS A 2 18.87 53.15 46.12
CA LYS A 2 18.01 52.86 44.94
C LYS A 2 18.75 52.59 43.65
N ASN A 3 19.86 53.29 43.32
CA ASN A 3 20.62 53.11 42.06
C ASN A 3 21.41 51.81 42.00
N LYS A 4 21.84 51.22 43.11
CA LYS A 4 22.53 49.92 43.14
C LYS A 4 21.56 48.75 42.91
N ILE A 5 20.35 48.84 43.43
CA ILE A 5 19.30 47.80 43.22
C ILE A 5 18.89 47.78 41.75
N LEU A 6 18.72 48.95 41.12
CA LEU A 6 18.36 49.04 39.70
C LEU A 6 19.46 48.52 38.75
N GLN A 7 20.73 48.65 39.07
CA GLN A 7 21.82 48.05 38.32
C GLN A 7 21.90 46.53 38.49
N ILE A 8 21.65 46.02 39.70
CA ILE A 8 21.63 44.57 39.96
C ILE A 8 20.44 43.89 39.23
N THR A 9 19.26 44.52 39.19
CA THR A 9 18.11 43.98 38.46
C THR A 9 18.33 43.97 36.96
N LYS A 10 18.99 44.99 36.38
CA LYS A 10 19.37 45.02 34.96
C LYS A 10 20.40 43.93 34.63
N LEU A 11 21.38 43.69 35.50
CA LEU A 11 22.38 42.65 35.33
C LEU A 11 21.78 41.25 35.37
N ILE A 12 20.85 41.01 36.31
CA ILE A 12 20.13 39.75 36.42
C ILE A 12 19.23 39.49 35.20
N PHE A 13 18.55 40.53 34.70
CA PHE A 13 17.72 40.42 33.51
C PHE A 13 18.58 40.14 32.23
N PHE A 14 19.79 40.70 32.17
CA PHE A 14 20.73 40.44 31.07
C PHE A 14 21.29 39.01 31.12
N ILE A 15 21.58 38.47 32.32
CA ILE A 15 22.06 37.11 32.53
C ILE A 15 20.94 36.11 32.19
N ILE A 16 19.69 36.37 32.61
CA ILE A 16 18.54 35.55 32.27
C ILE A 16 18.27 35.54 30.76
N SER A 17 18.45 36.70 30.06
CA SER A 17 18.31 36.79 28.59
C SER A 17 19.36 35.96 27.85
N LEU A 18 20.57 35.79 28.40
CA LEU A 18 21.61 34.95 27.79
C LEU A 18 21.31 33.45 27.93
N PHE A 19 20.52 33.03 28.91
CA PHE A 19 20.11 31.62 29.06
C PHE A 19 18.96 31.21 28.12
N PHE A 20 18.25 32.16 27.48
CA PHE A 20 17.20 31.91 26.52
C PHE A 20 17.68 31.85 25.07
N ILE A 21 18.99 31.94 24.81
CA ILE A 21 19.54 31.51 23.53
C ILE A 21 19.67 29.98 23.61
N SER A 22 18.53 29.29 23.69
CA SER A 22 18.49 27.89 23.33
C SER A 22 18.93 27.82 21.88
N SER A 23 20.18 27.42 21.65
CA SER A 23 20.60 26.92 20.37
C SER A 23 19.53 25.93 19.93
N LEU A 24 18.81 26.23 18.85
CA LEU A 24 18.07 25.23 18.10
C LEU A 24 19.12 24.21 17.67
N ILE A 25 19.36 23.21 18.52
CA ILE A 25 20.08 22.01 18.13
C ILE A 25 19.14 21.36 17.12
N TYR A 26 19.42 21.55 15.84
CA TYR A 26 18.88 20.74 14.78
C TYR A 26 19.43 19.35 15.02
N ALA A 27 18.71 18.56 15.80
CA ALA A 27 19.00 17.16 15.94
C ALA A 27 18.80 16.53 14.56
N ASP A 28 19.78 15.78 14.07
CA ASP A 28 19.70 15.06 12.80
C ASP A 28 18.40 14.23 12.77
N GLU A 29 17.73 14.25 11.62
CA GLU A 29 16.46 13.55 11.42
C GLU A 29 16.65 12.02 11.45
N PHE A 30 17.85 11.57 11.09
CA PHE A 30 18.23 10.16 11.06
C PHE A 30 19.48 9.90 11.92
N GLU A 31 19.41 8.83 12.68
CA GLU A 31 20.58 8.17 13.27
C GLU A 31 21.08 7.13 12.28
N ILE A 32 22.33 7.25 11.81
CA ILE A 32 22.88 6.39 10.73
C ILE A 32 24.11 5.65 11.26
N GLU A 33 24.07 4.33 11.18
CA GLU A 33 25.17 3.40 11.46
C GLU A 33 25.59 2.69 10.17
N ALA A 34 26.90 2.52 9.92
CA ALA A 34 27.43 1.83 8.75
C ALA A 34 28.90 1.41 8.96
N LEU A 35 29.41 0.52 8.11
CA LEU A 35 30.83 0.16 8.11
C LEU A 35 31.74 1.34 7.72
N LYS A 36 31.28 2.20 6.80
CA LYS A 36 32.01 3.38 6.37
C LYS A 36 31.05 4.55 6.22
N ILE A 37 31.43 5.71 6.76
CA ILE A 37 30.69 6.97 6.64
C ILE A 37 31.64 8.04 6.13
N GLU A 38 31.27 8.71 5.05
CA GLU A 38 31.95 9.86 4.46
C GLU A 38 31.02 11.06 4.52
N TYR A 39 31.55 12.22 4.93
CA TYR A 39 30.78 13.45 5.02
C TYR A 39 31.38 14.53 4.10
N ASP A 40 30.58 15.01 3.16
CA ASP A 40 30.87 16.16 2.30
C ASP A 40 30.34 17.44 2.95
N ASN A 41 31.21 18.16 3.63
CA ASN A 41 30.88 19.43 4.30
C ASN A 41 30.35 20.50 3.35
N LYS A 42 30.83 20.50 2.10
CA LYS A 42 30.46 21.53 1.10
C LYS A 42 29.03 21.37 0.62
N ASN A 43 28.60 20.15 0.44
CA ASN A 43 27.27 19.83 -0.08
C ASN A 43 26.30 19.35 1.03
N GLU A 44 26.75 19.31 2.29
CA GLU A 44 25.98 18.82 3.44
C GLU A 44 25.42 17.41 3.21
N LYS A 45 26.22 16.53 2.60
CA LYS A 45 25.85 15.15 2.28
C LYS A 45 26.65 14.16 3.09
N LEU A 46 25.96 13.14 3.57
CA LEU A 46 26.54 11.97 4.21
C LEU A 46 26.35 10.79 3.27
N LEU A 47 27.44 10.08 2.96
CA LEU A 47 27.45 8.79 2.27
C LEU A 47 27.81 7.70 3.29
N ALA A 48 26.89 6.79 3.52
CA ALA A 48 27.10 5.60 4.35
C ALA A 48 27.10 4.36 3.46
N THR A 49 28.06 3.46 3.67
CA THR A 49 28.19 2.22 2.89
C THR A 49 28.53 1.03 3.78
N GLY A 50 28.01 -0.13 3.40
CA GLY A 50 28.17 -1.41 4.07
C GLY A 50 27.26 -1.55 5.29
N ASP A 51 26.29 -2.48 5.21
CA ASP A 51 25.34 -2.83 6.27
C ASP A 51 24.72 -1.61 6.98
N VAL A 52 24.27 -0.65 6.16
CA VAL A 52 23.74 0.62 6.67
C VAL A 52 22.43 0.38 7.38
N VAL A 53 22.30 0.97 8.58
CA VAL A 53 21.05 1.08 9.34
C VAL A 53 20.79 2.56 9.60
N ALA A 54 19.65 3.07 9.10
CA ALA A 54 19.21 4.42 9.39
C ALA A 54 17.87 4.37 10.14
N LYS A 55 17.82 5.03 11.29
CA LYS A 55 16.62 5.13 12.13
C LYS A 55 16.12 6.57 12.11
N SER A 56 14.86 6.75 11.80
CA SER A 56 14.22 8.06 11.88
C SER A 56 13.54 8.26 13.24
N LYS A 57 13.36 9.50 13.64
CA LYS A 57 12.68 9.85 14.89
C LYS A 57 11.22 9.40 14.97
N ASP A 58 10.57 9.25 13.81
CA ASP A 58 9.19 8.80 13.69
C ASP A 58 9.04 7.28 13.58
N GLY A 59 10.11 6.50 13.88
CA GLY A 59 10.06 5.05 14.03
C GLY A 59 10.24 4.26 12.74
N LEU A 60 10.75 4.88 11.66
CA LEU A 60 11.16 4.13 10.47
C LEU A 60 12.57 3.55 10.69
N ILE A 61 12.74 2.28 10.39
CA ILE A 61 14.04 1.59 10.33
C ILE A 61 14.32 1.24 8.89
N ILE A 62 15.44 1.74 8.37
CA ILE A 62 15.87 1.56 6.98
C ILE A 62 17.18 0.80 6.99
N THR A 63 17.25 -0.32 6.28
CA THR A 63 18.50 -1.05 6.05
C THR A 63 18.81 -1.06 4.56
N ALA A 64 20.08 -0.89 4.19
CA ALA A 64 20.55 -0.89 2.82
C ALA A 64 22.06 -1.14 2.74
N GLN A 65 22.61 -1.37 1.56
CA GLN A 65 24.06 -1.41 1.36
C GLN A 65 24.67 -0.03 1.17
N GLU A 66 23.86 0.94 0.76
CA GLU A 66 24.30 2.32 0.51
C GLU A 66 23.18 3.29 0.87
N VAL A 67 23.50 4.33 1.62
CA VAL A 67 22.59 5.43 1.97
C VAL A 67 23.27 6.76 1.71
N ILE A 68 22.57 7.65 1.02
CA ILE A 68 22.98 9.04 0.82
C ILE A 68 21.96 9.91 1.55
N TYR A 69 22.41 10.58 2.61
CA TYR A 69 21.59 11.55 3.33
C TYR A 69 22.02 12.98 2.97
N ASN A 70 21.10 13.74 2.43
CA ASN A 70 21.27 15.15 2.11
C ASN A 70 20.58 16.00 3.18
N LYS A 71 21.36 16.61 4.08
CA LYS A 71 20.84 17.42 5.19
C LYS A 71 20.14 18.69 4.69
N LYS A 72 20.64 19.30 3.62
CA LYS A 72 20.10 20.55 3.06
C LYS A 72 18.66 20.38 2.55
N ASN A 73 18.35 19.26 1.92
CA ASN A 73 17.03 18.98 1.33
C ASN A 73 16.22 18.01 2.19
N ASN A 74 16.77 17.58 3.32
CA ASN A 74 16.20 16.57 4.21
C ASN A 74 15.70 15.31 3.46
N THR A 75 16.57 14.78 2.57
CA THR A 75 16.29 13.60 1.76
C THR A 75 17.26 12.46 2.09
N LEU A 76 16.75 11.24 2.19
CA LEU A 76 17.54 10.04 2.35
C LEU A 76 17.28 9.10 1.17
N GLU A 77 18.30 8.81 0.39
CA GLU A 77 18.27 7.84 -0.71
C GLU A 77 18.97 6.54 -0.25
N ALA A 78 18.22 5.44 -0.21
CA ALA A 78 18.73 4.12 0.14
C ALA A 78 18.80 3.24 -1.12
N LYS A 79 19.92 2.54 -1.31
CA LYS A 79 20.22 1.74 -2.49
C LYS A 79 20.72 0.35 -2.15
N LYS A 80 20.40 -0.61 -3.01
CA LYS A 80 20.83 -2.01 -2.95
C LYS A 80 20.27 -2.74 -1.73
N SER A 81 19.35 -3.65 -1.99
CA SER A 81 18.69 -4.49 -0.97
C SER A 81 18.04 -3.67 0.15
N VAL A 82 17.29 -2.64 -0.23
CA VAL A 82 16.65 -1.74 0.72
C VAL A 82 15.48 -2.43 1.40
N VAL A 83 15.43 -2.35 2.74
CA VAL A 83 14.29 -2.74 3.55
C VAL A 83 13.89 -1.57 4.45
N ILE A 84 12.64 -1.16 4.36
CA ILE A 84 12.04 -0.18 5.27
C ILE A 84 11.04 -0.89 6.14
N LYS A 85 11.18 -0.77 7.45
CA LYS A 85 10.22 -1.25 8.44
C LYS A 85 9.59 -0.05 9.15
N ASP A 86 8.29 -0.07 9.25
CA ASP A 86 7.53 0.86 10.07
C ASP A 86 6.96 0.08 11.25
N GLU A 87 7.50 0.31 12.44
CA GLU A 87 7.08 -0.38 13.66
C GLU A 87 5.63 -0.06 14.03
N SER A 88 5.16 1.15 13.69
CA SER A 88 3.82 1.61 14.02
C SER A 88 2.73 0.87 13.23
N SER A 89 2.98 0.60 11.95
CA SER A 89 2.04 -0.07 11.04
C SER A 89 2.31 -1.55 10.89
N SER A 90 3.43 -2.06 11.44
CA SER A 90 3.92 -3.43 11.23
C SER A 90 3.98 -3.81 9.74
N SER A 91 4.34 -2.86 8.89
CA SER A 91 4.55 -3.04 7.46
C SER A 91 6.02 -3.01 7.09
N GLU A 92 6.35 -3.70 6.01
CA GLU A 92 7.70 -3.75 5.47
C GLU A 92 7.67 -3.51 3.96
N ILE A 93 8.55 -2.62 3.49
CA ILE A 93 8.73 -2.31 2.06
C ILE A 93 10.15 -2.73 1.69
N ARG A 94 10.29 -3.50 0.61
CA ARG A 94 11.58 -3.90 0.04
C ARG A 94 11.70 -3.41 -1.40
N GLY A 95 12.90 -2.95 -1.76
CA GLY A 95 13.22 -2.50 -3.12
C GLY A 95 14.72 -2.32 -3.31
N GLU A 96 15.10 -1.92 -4.52
CA GLU A 96 16.52 -1.68 -4.85
C GLU A 96 16.93 -0.22 -4.69
N ASN A 97 15.98 0.71 -4.86
CA ASN A 97 16.22 2.13 -4.69
C ASN A 97 14.97 2.79 -4.11
N ILE A 98 15.12 3.43 -2.94
CA ILE A 98 14.04 4.10 -2.24
C ILE A 98 14.52 5.47 -1.77
N LEU A 99 13.73 6.50 -2.07
CA LEU A 99 13.95 7.88 -1.66
C LEU A 99 12.92 8.28 -0.61
N LEU A 100 13.39 8.75 0.54
CA LEU A 100 12.58 9.43 1.54
C LEU A 100 12.80 10.93 1.39
N ASP A 101 11.73 11.67 1.15
CA ASP A 101 11.70 13.13 1.10
C ASP A 101 10.89 13.63 2.29
N LYS A 102 11.59 14.05 3.35
CA LYS A 102 10.97 14.46 4.62
C LYS A 102 10.30 15.84 4.53
N GLU A 103 10.78 16.71 3.65
CA GLU A 103 10.13 18.00 3.44
C GLU A 103 8.76 17.82 2.77
N LYS A 104 8.67 16.89 1.82
CA LYS A 104 7.41 16.59 1.13
C LYS A 104 6.59 15.49 1.79
N GLU A 105 7.11 14.89 2.86
CA GLU A 105 6.52 13.75 3.54
C GLU A 105 6.17 12.61 2.57
N LYS A 106 7.15 12.22 1.72
CA LYS A 106 6.98 11.18 0.69
C LYS A 106 8.04 10.11 0.76
N ILE A 107 7.62 8.88 0.49
CA ILE A 107 8.50 7.75 0.22
C ILE A 107 8.24 7.33 -1.23
N LEU A 108 9.31 7.25 -2.01
CA LEU A 108 9.27 6.89 -3.43
C LEU A 108 10.14 5.65 -3.63
N SER A 109 9.59 4.59 -4.18
CA SER A 109 10.43 3.49 -4.67
C SER A 109 10.61 3.58 -6.18
N PHE A 110 11.74 3.08 -6.66
CA PHE A 110 12.06 3.03 -8.08
C PHE A 110 12.30 1.56 -8.48
N GLY A 111 11.57 1.10 -9.49
CA GLY A 111 11.59 -0.28 -9.93
C GLY A 111 10.79 -1.23 -9.03
N LYS A 112 11.10 -2.51 -9.12
CA LYS A 112 10.34 -3.57 -8.45
C LYS A 112 10.34 -3.39 -6.94
N THR A 113 9.14 -3.43 -6.37
CA THR A 113 8.91 -3.17 -4.95
C THR A 113 7.98 -4.24 -4.37
N PHE A 114 8.34 -4.73 -3.19
CA PHE A 114 7.56 -5.68 -2.42
C PHE A 114 7.02 -4.98 -1.18
N ILE A 115 5.75 -5.19 -0.86
CA ILE A 115 5.12 -4.66 0.34
C ILE A 115 4.52 -5.84 1.11
N TYR A 116 4.90 -5.95 2.37
CA TYR A 116 4.43 -6.99 3.28
C TYR A 116 3.62 -6.34 4.40
N PHE A 117 2.41 -6.80 4.60
CA PHE A 117 1.56 -6.38 5.71
C PHE A 117 1.43 -7.49 6.74
N LYS A 118 1.33 -7.14 8.02
CA LYS A 118 1.20 -8.07 9.14
C LYS A 118 0.04 -9.07 8.97
N ASP A 119 -1.02 -8.66 8.27
CA ASP A 119 -2.20 -9.48 8.00
C ASP A 119 -2.02 -10.49 6.84
N ASN A 120 -0.76 -10.77 6.44
CA ASN A 120 -0.38 -11.73 5.42
C ASN A 120 -0.84 -11.38 3.98
N TYR A 121 -0.88 -10.10 3.65
CA TYR A 121 -0.98 -9.67 2.26
C TYR A 121 0.42 -9.36 1.73
N ASN A 122 0.78 -10.01 0.63
CA ASN A 122 2.02 -9.77 -0.09
C ASN A 122 1.68 -9.06 -1.39
N ILE A 123 2.24 -7.88 -1.61
CA ILE A 123 2.03 -7.08 -2.81
C ILE A 123 3.36 -6.93 -3.55
N VAL A 124 3.33 -7.16 -4.84
CA VAL A 124 4.45 -6.91 -5.76
C VAL A 124 4.01 -5.88 -6.77
N THR A 125 4.75 -4.80 -6.86
CA THR A 125 4.47 -3.67 -7.76
C THR A 125 5.78 -3.03 -8.22
N SER A 126 5.73 -1.84 -8.81
CA SER A 126 6.89 -0.98 -9.05
C SER A 126 6.52 0.49 -8.91
N ASP A 127 7.52 1.32 -8.65
CA ASP A 127 7.42 2.78 -8.63
C ASP A 127 6.29 3.28 -7.73
N ILE A 128 6.30 2.86 -6.46
CA ILE A 128 5.29 3.33 -5.51
C ILE A 128 5.56 4.77 -5.08
N ILE A 129 4.48 5.47 -4.79
CA ILE A 129 4.48 6.76 -4.11
C ILE A 129 3.65 6.61 -2.84
N PHE A 130 4.30 6.67 -1.70
CA PHE A 130 3.63 6.83 -0.42
C PHE A 130 3.64 8.31 -0.05
N ASP A 131 2.49 8.95 -0.06
CA ASP A 131 2.28 10.34 0.36
C ASP A 131 1.70 10.32 1.78
N ARG A 132 2.55 10.64 2.77
CA ARG A 132 2.21 10.59 4.20
C ARG A 132 1.21 11.69 4.57
N ASN A 133 1.32 12.87 3.95
CA ASN A 133 0.37 13.97 4.18
C ASN A 133 -1.05 13.60 3.74
N LYS A 134 -1.17 12.85 2.64
CA LYS A 134 -2.46 12.37 2.12
C LYS A 134 -2.88 11.02 2.67
N ASN A 135 -2.01 10.36 3.43
CA ASN A 135 -2.19 8.99 3.88
C ASN A 135 -2.56 8.03 2.73
N THR A 136 -1.83 8.12 1.61
CA THR A 136 -2.09 7.32 0.42
C THR A 136 -0.84 6.61 -0.08
N ILE A 137 -1.00 5.34 -0.47
CA ILE A 137 0.00 4.58 -1.22
C ILE A 137 -0.58 4.35 -2.62
N ARG A 138 0.20 4.61 -3.66
CA ARG A 138 -0.23 4.40 -5.05
C ARG A 138 0.88 3.87 -5.94
N SER A 139 0.47 3.14 -6.96
CA SER A 139 1.29 2.83 -8.14
C SER A 139 0.43 2.90 -9.40
N ASN A 140 1.03 3.34 -10.50
CA ASN A 140 0.41 3.31 -11.83
C ASN A 140 0.90 2.10 -12.66
N ASN A 141 1.60 1.17 -12.03
CA ASN A 141 2.17 0.00 -12.65
C ASN A 141 1.41 -1.27 -12.25
N LEU A 142 1.59 -2.31 -13.06
CA LEU A 142 1.02 -3.62 -12.80
C LEU A 142 1.37 -4.08 -11.39
N THR A 143 0.35 -4.39 -10.63
CA THR A 143 0.44 -4.78 -9.23
C THR A 143 -0.19 -6.14 -9.05
N SER A 144 0.49 -7.04 -8.36
CA SER A 144 -0.05 -8.34 -7.95
C SER A 144 -0.09 -8.47 -6.44
N GLY A 145 -1.18 -8.98 -5.94
CA GLY A 145 -1.38 -9.29 -4.51
C GLY A 145 -1.69 -10.76 -4.32
N LEU A 146 -1.23 -11.30 -3.21
CA LEU A 146 -1.53 -12.65 -2.74
C LEU A 146 -1.93 -12.57 -1.29
N ASP A 147 -3.06 -13.17 -0.93
CA ASP A 147 -3.48 -13.31 0.47
C ASP A 147 -3.11 -14.71 1.03
N LYS A 148 -3.33 -14.87 2.33
CA LYS A 148 -3.06 -16.14 3.04
C LYS A 148 -3.98 -17.28 2.62
N GLU A 149 -5.11 -16.98 2.00
CA GLU A 149 -6.10 -17.95 1.54
C GLU A 149 -5.80 -18.45 0.12
N GLY A 150 -4.74 -17.88 -0.52
CA GLY A 150 -4.31 -18.23 -1.87
C GLY A 150 -5.02 -17.45 -2.97
N ASN A 151 -5.83 -16.42 -2.61
CA ASN A 151 -6.45 -15.55 -3.60
C ASN A 151 -5.40 -14.63 -4.20
N LYS A 152 -5.40 -14.54 -5.53
CA LYS A 152 -4.49 -13.68 -6.30
C LYS A 152 -5.26 -12.51 -6.86
N LEU A 153 -4.73 -11.30 -6.72
CA LEU A 153 -5.28 -10.08 -7.29
C LEU A 153 -4.26 -9.44 -8.21
N THR A 154 -4.66 -9.07 -9.43
CA THR A 154 -3.83 -8.33 -10.38
C THR A 154 -4.54 -7.04 -10.77
N LEU A 155 -3.82 -5.93 -10.71
CA LEU A 155 -4.31 -4.57 -10.93
C LEU A 155 -3.40 -3.83 -11.90
N ASP A 156 -3.94 -3.10 -12.86
CA ASP A 156 -3.13 -2.21 -13.72
C ASP A 156 -2.55 -1.01 -12.96
N ASN A 157 -3.22 -0.60 -11.89
CA ASN A 157 -2.83 0.49 -11.01
C ASN A 157 -3.58 0.37 -9.69
N PHE A 158 -3.17 1.11 -8.68
CA PHE A 158 -3.96 1.25 -7.45
C PHE A 158 -3.72 2.57 -6.72
N VAL A 159 -4.71 2.96 -5.93
CA VAL A 159 -4.61 3.97 -4.87
C VAL A 159 -5.19 3.36 -3.60
N TYR A 160 -4.39 3.26 -2.55
CA TYR A 160 -4.81 2.81 -1.23
C TYR A 160 -4.83 3.98 -0.25
N HIS A 161 -5.99 4.23 0.35
CA HIS A 161 -6.18 5.23 1.40
C HIS A 161 -6.05 4.54 2.76
N ILE A 162 -4.96 4.79 3.47
CA ILE A 162 -4.60 4.10 4.71
C ILE A 162 -5.64 4.33 5.80
N GLN A 163 -6.06 5.58 6.03
CA GLN A 163 -7.02 5.92 7.10
C GLN A 163 -8.36 5.23 6.94
N ASN A 164 -8.83 5.07 5.71
CA ASN A 164 -10.14 4.52 5.39
C ASN A 164 -10.08 3.04 5.02
N TYR A 165 -8.89 2.44 4.99
CA TYR A 165 -8.65 1.07 4.53
C TYR A 165 -9.25 0.78 3.16
N ASN A 166 -9.24 1.79 2.26
CA ASN A 166 -9.93 1.73 0.98
C ASN A 166 -8.94 1.67 -0.18
N LEU A 167 -8.96 0.57 -0.92
CA LEU A 167 -8.19 0.39 -2.14
C LEU A 167 -9.10 0.62 -3.35
N ARG A 168 -8.61 1.37 -4.32
CA ARG A 168 -9.27 1.60 -5.62
C ARG A 168 -8.34 1.25 -6.75
N SER A 169 -8.90 0.67 -7.79
CA SER A 169 -8.21 0.38 -9.05
C SER A 169 -9.15 0.54 -10.23
N GLN A 170 -8.59 0.91 -11.36
CA GLN A 170 -9.27 1.06 -12.63
C GLN A 170 -8.40 0.49 -13.76
N GLY A 171 -9.01 -0.14 -14.75
CA GLY A 171 -8.33 -0.76 -15.89
C GLY A 171 -8.58 -2.26 -15.95
N LYS A 172 -7.56 -3.04 -16.27
CA LYS A 172 -7.64 -4.50 -16.26
C LYS A 172 -7.42 -5.00 -14.85
N ILE A 173 -8.45 -5.58 -14.28
CA ILE A 173 -8.41 -6.11 -12.92
C ILE A 173 -8.81 -7.57 -13.00
N GLN A 174 -7.96 -8.46 -12.48
CA GLN A 174 -8.21 -9.88 -12.40
C GLN A 174 -8.06 -10.36 -10.95
N MET A 175 -8.99 -11.15 -10.49
CA MET A 175 -8.88 -11.89 -9.25
C MET A 175 -9.04 -13.38 -9.55
N ILE A 176 -8.22 -14.22 -8.92
CA ILE A 176 -8.32 -15.68 -8.96
C ILE A 176 -8.45 -16.13 -7.52
N ASP A 177 -9.56 -16.81 -7.19
CA ASP A 177 -9.77 -17.34 -5.86
C ASP A 177 -9.09 -18.71 -5.65
N ALA A 178 -9.12 -19.20 -4.43
CA ALA A 178 -8.54 -20.50 -4.05
C ALA A 178 -9.18 -21.70 -4.77
N LEU A 179 -10.38 -21.52 -5.34
CA LEU A 179 -11.09 -22.54 -6.14
C LEU A 179 -10.77 -22.42 -7.64
N ASN A 180 -9.83 -21.53 -8.03
CA ASN A 180 -9.50 -21.21 -9.41
C ASN A 180 -10.65 -20.60 -10.23
N ASN A 181 -11.60 -19.93 -9.59
CA ASN A 181 -12.53 -19.07 -10.30
C ASN A 181 -11.82 -17.78 -10.71
N ASN A 182 -12.04 -17.34 -11.94
CA ASN A 182 -11.45 -16.12 -12.49
C ASN A 182 -12.50 -15.00 -12.54
N TYR A 183 -12.20 -13.88 -11.93
CA TYR A 183 -13.04 -12.70 -11.87
C TYR A 183 -12.32 -11.55 -12.58
N PHE A 184 -13.02 -10.87 -13.46
CA PHE A 184 -12.50 -9.71 -14.20
C PHE A 184 -13.40 -8.51 -13.93
N PHE A 185 -12.78 -7.34 -13.76
CA PHE A 185 -13.46 -6.08 -13.50
C PHE A 185 -12.79 -4.96 -14.30
N LYS A 186 -13.52 -3.87 -14.52
CA LYS A 186 -12.99 -2.62 -15.06
C LYS A 186 -12.65 -1.64 -13.94
N ASN A 187 -13.43 -1.62 -12.88
CA ASN A 187 -13.17 -0.81 -11.70
C ASN A 187 -13.46 -1.64 -10.46
N ILE A 188 -12.68 -1.43 -9.41
CA ILE A 188 -12.96 -1.95 -8.08
C ILE A 188 -12.77 -0.89 -7.00
N VAL A 189 -13.56 -1.03 -5.95
CA VAL A 189 -13.37 -0.37 -4.65
C VAL A 189 -13.42 -1.45 -3.59
N PHE A 190 -12.33 -1.60 -2.84
CA PHE A 190 -12.18 -2.62 -1.82
C PHE A 190 -11.98 -1.99 -0.44
N ASP A 191 -12.91 -2.24 0.46
CA ASP A 191 -12.80 -1.99 1.89
C ASP A 191 -12.06 -3.16 2.53
N VAL A 192 -10.75 -2.97 2.72
CA VAL A 192 -9.84 -4.02 3.22
C VAL A 192 -10.21 -4.44 4.65
N LYS A 193 -10.61 -3.48 5.50
CA LYS A 193 -10.97 -3.72 6.90
C LYS A 193 -12.20 -4.60 7.04
N ASN A 194 -13.24 -4.32 6.26
CA ASN A 194 -14.52 -5.03 6.33
C ASN A 194 -14.59 -6.19 5.34
N LYS A 195 -13.52 -6.46 4.57
CA LYS A 195 -13.47 -7.48 3.51
C LYS A 195 -14.66 -7.37 2.55
N LYS A 196 -15.01 -6.14 2.17
CA LYS A 196 -16.11 -5.83 1.27
C LYS A 196 -15.57 -5.17 0.01
N PHE A 197 -15.98 -5.65 -1.15
CA PHE A 197 -15.63 -4.99 -2.40
C PHE A 197 -16.84 -4.71 -3.29
N ALA A 198 -16.72 -3.72 -4.15
CA ALA A 198 -17.64 -3.43 -5.23
C ALA A 198 -16.84 -3.36 -6.53
N GLY A 199 -17.38 -3.95 -7.61
CA GLY A 199 -16.76 -3.93 -8.93
C GLY A 199 -17.78 -3.67 -10.03
N SER A 200 -17.32 -3.07 -11.13
CA SER A 200 -18.11 -2.86 -12.35
C SER A 200 -17.57 -3.65 -13.53
N ASP A 201 -18.42 -3.85 -14.53
CA ASP A 201 -18.11 -4.61 -15.76
C ASP A 201 -17.57 -6.01 -15.41
N VAL A 202 -18.35 -6.71 -14.61
CA VAL A 202 -17.98 -7.98 -14.00
C VAL A 202 -18.09 -9.12 -15.00
N ARG A 203 -17.02 -9.91 -15.10
CA ARG A 203 -17.02 -11.20 -15.81
C ARG A 203 -16.42 -12.25 -14.90
N VAL A 204 -17.11 -13.36 -14.77
CA VAL A 204 -16.63 -14.50 -13.98
C VAL A 204 -16.55 -15.72 -14.86
N ALA A 205 -15.39 -16.37 -14.89
CA ALA A 205 -15.22 -17.71 -15.40
C ALA A 205 -15.03 -18.64 -14.20
N PHE A 206 -16.04 -19.45 -13.93
CA PHE A 206 -15.98 -20.42 -12.84
C PHE A 206 -15.10 -21.60 -13.22
N ASN A 207 -14.52 -22.25 -12.24
CA ASN A 207 -13.85 -23.53 -12.42
C ASN A 207 -14.84 -24.53 -13.03
N LYS A 208 -14.41 -25.30 -14.03
CA LYS A 208 -15.27 -26.25 -14.76
C LYS A 208 -15.95 -27.25 -13.84
N ASN A 209 -15.23 -27.70 -12.80
CA ASN A 209 -15.74 -28.68 -11.83
C ASN A 209 -16.79 -28.11 -10.86
N THR A 210 -16.97 -26.78 -10.80
CA THR A 210 -17.92 -26.13 -9.85
C THR A 210 -19.34 -26.65 -10.04
N PHE A 211 -19.73 -27.06 -11.24
CA PHE A 211 -21.08 -27.56 -11.56
C PHE A 211 -21.08 -29.02 -12.01
N GLY A 212 -20.05 -29.80 -11.64
CA GLY A 212 -20.02 -31.25 -11.81
C GLY A 212 -19.91 -31.77 -13.27
N ASN A 213 -19.50 -30.92 -14.21
CA ASN A 213 -19.33 -31.29 -15.61
C ASN A 213 -18.20 -30.51 -16.29
N ASP A 214 -17.10 -31.20 -16.53
CA ASP A 214 -15.87 -30.63 -17.13
C ASP A 214 -16.05 -30.16 -18.58
N SER A 215 -17.09 -30.60 -19.28
CA SER A 215 -17.39 -30.19 -20.64
C SER A 215 -18.05 -28.82 -20.74
N ASN A 216 -18.46 -28.26 -19.61
CA ASN A 216 -19.11 -26.97 -19.49
C ASN A 216 -18.08 -25.84 -19.30
N ASP A 217 -18.48 -24.63 -19.69
CA ASP A 217 -17.75 -23.39 -19.44
C ASP A 217 -18.64 -22.42 -18.62
N PRO A 218 -18.83 -22.67 -17.33
CA PRO A 218 -19.72 -21.88 -16.49
C PRO A 218 -19.19 -20.45 -16.35
N ARG A 219 -20.04 -19.46 -16.65
CA ARG A 219 -19.65 -18.05 -16.63
C ARG A 219 -20.79 -17.13 -16.32
N LEU A 220 -20.45 -15.98 -15.77
CA LEU A 220 -21.36 -14.90 -15.46
C LEU A 220 -20.83 -13.59 -15.99
N VAL A 221 -21.70 -12.77 -16.55
CA VAL A 221 -21.42 -11.37 -16.91
C VAL A 221 -22.42 -10.48 -16.18
N ALA A 222 -21.98 -9.36 -15.64
CA ALA A 222 -22.84 -8.44 -14.93
C ALA A 222 -22.36 -6.99 -15.00
N ASN A 223 -23.27 -6.04 -14.82
CA ASN A 223 -22.88 -4.63 -14.77
C ASN A 223 -22.07 -4.32 -13.52
N SER A 224 -22.47 -4.85 -12.38
CA SER A 224 -21.73 -4.66 -11.13
C SER A 224 -21.97 -5.81 -10.15
N ALA A 225 -21.03 -5.95 -9.22
CA ALA A 225 -21.16 -6.85 -8.08
C ALA A 225 -20.72 -6.14 -6.80
N ILE A 226 -21.39 -6.42 -5.71
CA ILE A 226 -21.02 -6.05 -4.34
C ILE A 226 -20.87 -7.33 -3.57
N VAL A 227 -19.69 -7.57 -3.03
CA VAL A 227 -19.37 -8.77 -2.24
C VAL A 227 -19.00 -8.37 -0.83
N SER A 228 -19.59 -9.03 0.14
CA SER A 228 -19.28 -8.90 1.55
C SER A 228 -19.17 -10.29 2.20
N LYS A 229 -18.78 -10.33 3.47
CA LYS A 229 -18.66 -11.58 4.23
C LYS A 229 -19.91 -12.45 4.14
N ASN A 230 -21.09 -11.81 4.24
CA ASN A 230 -22.37 -12.52 4.39
C ASN A 230 -23.25 -12.51 3.12
N LYS A 231 -22.93 -11.65 2.14
CA LYS A 231 -23.85 -11.42 1.02
C LYS A 231 -23.10 -11.03 -0.24
N THR A 232 -23.54 -11.57 -1.37
CA THR A 232 -23.16 -11.12 -2.70
C THR A 232 -24.38 -10.58 -3.43
N ILE A 233 -24.30 -9.39 -4.00
CA ILE A 233 -25.34 -8.76 -4.80
C ILE A 233 -24.76 -8.51 -6.18
N ILE A 234 -25.42 -9.01 -7.21
CA ILE A 234 -25.04 -8.85 -8.62
C ILE A 234 -26.16 -8.13 -9.32
N GLN A 235 -25.86 -7.07 -10.09
CA GLN A 235 -26.81 -6.29 -10.86
C GLN A 235 -26.72 -6.61 -12.35
N LYS A 236 -27.87 -6.85 -12.97
CA LYS A 236 -28.02 -7.21 -14.37
C LYS A 236 -27.09 -8.36 -14.76
N GLY A 237 -27.23 -9.46 -14.03
CA GLY A 237 -26.42 -10.66 -14.23
C GLY A 237 -26.99 -11.56 -15.32
N ILE A 238 -26.10 -12.11 -16.16
CA ILE A 238 -26.39 -13.15 -17.15
C ILE A 238 -25.45 -14.32 -16.89
N PHE A 239 -26.02 -15.48 -16.62
CA PHE A 239 -25.29 -16.70 -16.31
C PHE A 239 -25.59 -17.79 -17.33
N THR A 240 -24.60 -18.61 -17.65
CA THR A 240 -24.73 -19.85 -18.46
C THR A 240 -23.64 -20.83 -18.09
N THR A 241 -23.91 -22.14 -18.28
CA THR A 241 -22.89 -23.21 -18.22
C THR A 241 -22.52 -23.74 -19.58
N CYS A 242 -23.15 -23.26 -20.66
CA CYS A 242 -22.88 -23.78 -22.00
C CYS A 242 -21.42 -23.64 -22.39
N LYS A 243 -20.91 -24.61 -23.15
CA LYS A 243 -19.57 -24.54 -23.73
C LYS A 243 -19.41 -23.23 -24.50
N LYS A 244 -18.30 -22.56 -24.28
CA LYS A 244 -17.98 -21.31 -24.99
C LYS A 244 -17.76 -21.64 -26.47
N ASN A 245 -18.48 -20.93 -27.34
CA ASN A 245 -18.29 -20.94 -28.77
C ASN A 245 -18.32 -19.48 -29.22
N ASP A 246 -17.25 -19.02 -29.84
CA ASP A 246 -17.09 -17.62 -30.23
C ASP A 246 -18.02 -17.21 -31.39
N GLU A 247 -18.58 -18.20 -32.14
CA GLU A 247 -19.44 -17.94 -33.27
C GLU A 247 -20.94 -18.01 -32.96
N LYS A 248 -21.34 -18.52 -31.81
CA LYS A 248 -22.75 -18.75 -31.46
C LYS A 248 -23.08 -18.31 -30.05
N CYS A 249 -24.26 -17.73 -29.89
CA CYS A 249 -24.85 -17.50 -28.57
C CYS A 249 -25.04 -18.83 -27.83
N PRO A 250 -24.93 -18.85 -26.49
CA PRO A 250 -25.18 -20.05 -25.71
C PRO A 250 -26.62 -20.53 -25.93
N PRO A 251 -26.86 -21.87 -26.02
CA PRO A 251 -28.19 -22.44 -26.21
C PRO A 251 -29.19 -22.04 -25.12
N TRP A 252 -28.67 -21.72 -23.92
CA TRP A 252 -29.48 -21.16 -22.84
C TRP A 252 -28.68 -20.19 -21.98
N GLN A 253 -29.36 -19.27 -21.40
CA GLN A 253 -28.82 -18.32 -20.39
C GLN A 253 -29.91 -17.91 -19.40
N LEU A 254 -29.51 -17.64 -18.18
CA LEU A 254 -30.37 -17.12 -17.14
C LEU A 254 -29.99 -15.65 -16.90
N GLY A 255 -30.94 -14.73 -17.14
CA GLY A 255 -30.78 -13.32 -16.90
C GLY A 255 -31.61 -12.87 -15.69
N ALA A 256 -31.05 -11.98 -14.86
CA ALA A 256 -31.78 -11.36 -13.77
C ALA A 256 -31.34 -9.90 -13.56
N ASN A 257 -32.29 -9.04 -13.22
CA ASN A 257 -31.96 -7.64 -12.87
C ASN A 257 -31.12 -7.56 -11.58
N GLN A 258 -31.40 -8.44 -10.63
CA GLN A 258 -30.63 -8.58 -9.42
C GLN A 258 -30.56 -10.05 -8.99
N ILE A 259 -29.35 -10.49 -8.67
CA ILE A 259 -29.09 -11.78 -8.04
C ILE A 259 -28.55 -11.48 -6.65
N THR A 260 -29.15 -12.11 -5.65
CA THR A 260 -28.68 -12.01 -4.26
C THR A 260 -28.36 -13.40 -3.75
N HIS A 261 -27.11 -13.59 -3.30
CA HIS A 261 -26.65 -14.79 -2.64
C HIS A 261 -26.40 -14.48 -1.17
N ASP A 262 -27.11 -15.11 -0.27
CA ASP A 262 -27.00 -14.97 1.17
C ASP A 262 -26.20 -16.14 1.74
N LYS A 263 -24.93 -15.89 2.03
CA LYS A 263 -23.98 -16.91 2.50
C LYS A 263 -24.28 -17.44 3.91
N LYS A 264 -25.13 -16.74 4.69
CA LYS A 264 -25.53 -17.23 6.01
C LYS A 264 -26.57 -18.35 5.91
N LYS A 265 -27.47 -18.25 4.91
CA LYS A 265 -28.55 -19.26 4.75
C LYS A 265 -28.04 -20.58 4.19
N GLU A 266 -26.88 -20.61 3.54
CA GLU A 266 -26.27 -21.89 3.10
C GLU A 266 -25.75 -22.73 4.28
N ASN A 267 -25.21 -22.05 5.32
CA ASN A 267 -24.70 -22.76 6.50
C ASN A 267 -25.80 -23.31 7.42
N ASP A 268 -27.03 -22.81 7.28
CA ASP A 268 -28.19 -23.29 8.06
C ASP A 268 -28.90 -24.49 7.40
N LEU A 269 -28.44 -24.90 6.18
CA LEU A 269 -29.03 -26.02 5.41
C LEU A 269 -28.14 -27.28 5.35
N LEU A 270 -26.96 -27.22 6.00
CA LEU A 270 -26.06 -28.36 6.19
C LEU A 270 -26.04 -28.78 7.67
#